data_decb5ef685ed13077c429a7a3fe470e4
#
_entry.id   decb5ef685ed13077c429a7a3fe470e4
#
_cell.length_a   1.000
_cell.length_b   1.000
_cell.length_c   1.000
_cell.angle_alpha   90.00
_cell.angle_beta   90.00
_cell.angle_gamma   90.00
#
_symmetry.space_group_name_H-M   'P 1'
#
loop_
_entity.id
_entity.type
_entity.pdbx_description
1 polymer ?
#
loop_
_entity_poly.entity_id
_entity_poly.type
_entity_poly.pdbx_seq_one_letter_code
_entity_poly.pdbx_strand_id
1 'polypeptide(L)'
;MTTIALITGASGGIGRALARQLHAADCRIAAVSRDVGRLADVDAAVRIAADTTTPEGAALAVTACREALGAAPTLLAHCVGSTLIAPLHRTRAEAYRDVVRVNLDSAVFMLQAWVAALQGAPGAAVFASSVVARIGVANHEAIAAAKGGVEALVRSAAATYAGQGLRINAVAPGMTDTPMTAGMLKMPAMREGAARQYPLGGVQTAEQVAEAMAWLLGDGAARLTGQVLAVDGGFTTVRPLVK
;
A
#
# COMPACT_ATOMS: atom_id res chain seq x y z
N MET A 1 -7.62 -3.32 24.86
CA MET A 1 -6.39 -2.59 24.51
C MET A 1 -6.66 -1.79 23.25
N THR A 2 -6.18 -0.54 23.16
CA THR A 2 -6.39 0.28 21.97
C THR A 2 -5.55 -0.26 20.81
N THR A 3 -6.15 -0.45 19.65
CA THR A 3 -5.48 -0.97 18.44
C THR A 3 -4.46 0.05 17.91
N ILE A 4 -3.25 -0.40 17.61
CA ILE A 4 -2.18 0.43 17.04
C ILE A 4 -1.98 0.05 15.57
N ALA A 5 -2.03 1.04 14.68
CA ALA A 5 -1.77 0.90 13.26
C ALA A 5 -0.49 1.65 12.85
N LEU A 6 0.45 0.95 12.24
CA LEU A 6 1.63 1.54 11.60
C LEU A 6 1.34 1.73 10.11
N ILE A 7 1.36 2.98 9.64
CA ILE A 7 1.10 3.32 8.25
C ILE A 7 2.37 3.89 7.62
N THR A 8 2.99 3.16 6.71
CA THR A 8 4.13 3.64 5.93
C THR A 8 3.67 4.28 4.62
N GLY A 9 4.37 5.30 4.16
CA GLY A 9 3.88 6.12 3.05
C GLY A 9 2.66 6.97 3.42
N ALA A 10 2.49 7.27 4.72
CA ALA A 10 1.37 8.02 5.27
C ALA A 10 1.23 9.44 4.72
N SER A 11 2.29 10.01 4.13
CA SER A 11 2.25 11.32 3.45
C SER A 11 1.65 11.27 2.04
N GLY A 12 1.40 10.08 1.48
CA GLY A 12 0.74 9.88 0.18
C GLY A 12 -0.79 9.98 0.27
N GLY A 13 -1.49 10.08 -0.87
CA GLY A 13 -2.94 10.23 -0.90
C GLY A 13 -3.67 9.08 -0.18
N ILE A 14 -3.36 7.83 -0.53
CA ILE A 14 -3.99 6.64 0.09
C ILE A 14 -3.62 6.56 1.57
N GLY A 15 -2.34 6.76 1.93
CA GLY A 15 -1.90 6.67 3.32
C GLY A 15 -2.58 7.72 4.24
N ARG A 16 -2.78 8.95 3.76
CA ARG A 16 -3.53 10.02 4.46
C ARG A 16 -4.99 9.65 4.65
N ALA A 17 -5.64 9.18 3.59
CA ALA A 17 -7.04 8.76 3.64
C ALA A 17 -7.21 7.60 4.64
N LEU A 18 -6.31 6.62 4.62
CA LEU A 18 -6.35 5.49 5.54
C LEU A 18 -6.10 5.91 7.00
N ALA A 19 -5.16 6.84 7.23
CA ALA A 19 -4.92 7.36 8.58
C ALA A 19 -6.18 8.00 9.18
N ARG A 20 -6.89 8.83 8.41
CA ARG A 20 -8.18 9.42 8.83
C ARG A 20 -9.23 8.36 9.17
N GLN A 21 -9.39 7.35 8.31
CA GLN A 21 -10.40 6.30 8.50
C GLN A 21 -10.11 5.44 9.74
N LEU A 22 -8.86 5.03 9.92
CA LEU A 22 -8.47 4.23 11.09
C LEU A 22 -8.49 5.07 12.38
N HIS A 23 -8.15 6.36 12.31
CA HIS A 23 -8.29 7.27 13.44
C HIS A 23 -9.77 7.44 13.87
N ALA A 24 -10.67 7.59 12.89
CA ALA A 24 -12.11 7.65 13.14
C ALA A 24 -12.68 6.33 13.71
N ALA A 25 -11.98 5.21 13.56
CA ALA A 25 -12.28 3.92 14.16
C ALA A 25 -11.48 3.66 15.45
N ASP A 26 -11.08 4.72 16.17
CA ASP A 26 -10.37 4.70 17.46
C ASP A 26 -9.01 3.97 17.44
N CYS A 27 -8.38 3.81 16.27
CA CYS A 27 -7.00 3.31 16.19
C CYS A 27 -5.99 4.41 16.53
N ARG A 28 -4.95 4.07 17.29
CA ARG A 28 -3.77 4.93 17.46
C ARG A 28 -2.84 4.75 16.27
N ILE A 29 -2.59 5.84 15.55
CA ILE A 29 -1.83 5.81 14.30
C ILE A 29 -0.37 6.20 14.53
N ALA A 30 0.56 5.35 14.07
CA ALA A 30 1.95 5.70 13.84
C ALA A 30 2.14 5.96 12.33
N ALA A 31 2.31 7.22 11.95
CA ALA A 31 2.49 7.62 10.56
C ALA A 31 3.99 7.69 10.22
N VAL A 32 4.40 7.04 9.12
CA VAL A 32 5.80 6.98 8.68
C VAL A 32 5.96 7.62 7.31
N SER A 33 6.97 8.47 7.19
CA SER A 33 7.44 9.07 5.94
C SER A 33 8.95 9.31 6.04
N ARG A 34 9.65 9.42 4.92
CA ARG A 34 11.07 9.84 4.88
C ARG A 34 11.26 11.28 5.36
N ASP A 35 10.25 12.11 5.14
CA ASP A 35 10.21 13.50 5.56
C ASP A 35 9.03 13.69 6.52
N VAL A 36 9.34 13.94 7.79
CA VAL A 36 8.33 14.13 8.86
C VAL A 36 7.49 15.38 8.63
N GLY A 37 8.02 16.42 8.01
CA GLY A 37 7.29 17.64 7.69
C GLY A 37 6.08 17.38 6.79
N ARG A 38 6.15 16.35 5.93
CA ARG A 38 5.04 15.92 5.09
C ARG A 38 3.92 15.18 5.83
N LEU A 39 4.08 14.96 7.12
CA LEU A 39 3.09 14.32 8.00
C LEU A 39 2.34 15.31 8.88
N ALA A 40 2.61 16.62 8.79
CA ALA A 40 2.08 17.64 9.69
C ALA A 40 0.55 17.62 9.79
N ASP A 41 -0.13 17.36 8.68
CA ASP A 41 -1.58 17.31 8.53
C ASP A 41 -2.15 15.87 8.50
N VAL A 42 -1.36 14.86 8.89
CA VAL A 42 -1.84 13.48 9.03
C VAL A 42 -2.37 13.25 10.44
N ASP A 43 -3.57 12.69 10.55
CA ASP A 43 -4.17 12.30 11.84
C ASP A 43 -3.38 11.12 12.43
N ALA A 44 -2.41 11.43 13.28
CA ALA A 44 -1.52 10.44 13.86
C ALA A 44 -1.11 10.80 15.29
N ALA A 45 -1.07 9.77 16.16
CA ALA A 45 -0.57 9.88 17.52
C ALA A 45 0.95 10.07 17.57
N VAL A 46 1.67 9.49 16.58
CA VAL A 46 3.12 9.69 16.41
C VAL A 46 3.47 9.81 14.92
N ARG A 47 4.44 10.67 14.61
CA ARG A 47 4.99 10.88 13.27
C ARG A 47 6.46 10.49 13.27
N ILE A 48 6.84 9.58 12.36
CA ILE A 48 8.16 8.95 12.36
C ILE A 48 8.84 9.23 11.02
N ALA A 49 10.08 9.78 11.09
CA ALA A 49 10.94 9.91 9.93
C ALA A 49 11.74 8.60 9.74
N ALA A 50 11.45 7.82 8.69
CA ALA A 50 12.19 6.61 8.38
C ALA A 50 12.15 6.30 6.88
N ASP A 51 13.29 5.84 6.34
CA ASP A 51 13.38 5.30 4.97
C ASP A 51 13.17 3.77 5.01
N THR A 52 11.94 3.35 4.79
CA THR A 52 11.56 1.92 4.80
C THR A 52 12.10 1.13 3.60
N THR A 53 12.85 1.76 2.69
CA THR A 53 13.55 1.07 1.60
C THR A 53 14.87 0.44 2.07
N THR A 54 15.20 0.54 3.37
CA THR A 54 16.33 -0.10 4.03
C THR A 54 15.85 -0.93 5.22
N PRO A 55 16.56 -2.02 5.57
CA PRO A 55 16.24 -2.82 6.76
C PRO A 55 16.27 -2.00 8.06
N GLU A 56 17.26 -1.11 8.17
CA GLU A 56 17.44 -0.24 9.35
C GLU A 56 16.29 0.75 9.51
N GLY A 57 15.85 1.36 8.41
CA GLY A 57 14.72 2.29 8.41
C GLY A 57 13.40 1.59 8.71
N ALA A 58 13.20 0.37 8.22
CA ALA A 58 12.04 -0.44 8.56
C ALA A 58 12.03 -0.82 10.05
N ALA A 59 13.15 -1.25 10.60
CA ALA A 59 13.31 -1.55 12.02
C ALA A 59 13.09 -0.32 12.89
N LEU A 60 13.64 0.85 12.49
CA LEU A 60 13.42 2.13 13.16
C LEU A 60 11.93 2.49 13.23
N ALA A 61 11.20 2.36 12.11
CA ALA A 61 9.77 2.69 12.05
C ALA A 61 8.97 1.89 13.08
N VAL A 62 9.23 0.58 13.20
CA VAL A 62 8.51 -0.29 14.14
C VAL A 62 8.94 -0.02 15.60
N THR A 63 10.24 0.16 15.85
CA THR A 63 10.77 0.43 17.20
C THR A 63 10.26 1.76 17.74
N ALA A 64 10.35 2.83 16.94
CA ALA A 64 9.85 4.15 17.32
C ALA A 64 8.32 4.15 17.57
N CYS A 65 7.55 3.38 16.76
CA CYS A 65 6.13 3.18 17.02
C CYS A 65 5.90 2.53 18.39
N ARG A 66 6.60 1.43 18.69
CA ARG A 66 6.46 0.72 19.96
C ARG A 66 6.85 1.58 21.16
N GLU A 67 7.93 2.31 21.07
CA GLU A 67 8.39 3.21 22.14
C GLU A 67 7.41 4.35 22.40
N ALA A 68 6.92 5.00 21.34
CA ALA A 68 6.00 6.13 21.49
C ALA A 68 4.58 5.71 21.92
N LEU A 69 4.11 4.53 21.52
CA LEU A 69 2.74 4.07 21.77
C LEU A 69 2.64 2.99 22.84
N GLY A 70 3.77 2.50 23.37
CA GLY A 70 3.83 1.58 24.50
C GLY A 70 3.61 0.11 24.12
N ALA A 71 3.32 -0.23 22.85
CA ALA A 71 3.16 -1.60 22.37
C ALA A 71 3.49 -1.69 20.86
N ALA A 72 3.78 -2.90 20.39
CA ALA A 72 3.98 -3.17 18.97
C ALA A 72 2.68 -2.93 18.18
N PRO A 73 2.76 -2.40 16.94
CA PRO A 73 1.58 -2.21 16.11
C PRO A 73 1.01 -3.57 15.67
N THR A 74 -0.25 -3.83 16.00
CA THR A 74 -0.96 -5.04 15.56
C THR A 74 -1.48 -4.92 14.12
N LEU A 75 -1.57 -3.69 13.60
CA LEU A 75 -1.95 -3.43 12.21
C LEU A 75 -0.77 -2.79 11.45
N LEU A 76 -0.50 -3.29 10.24
CA LEU A 76 0.45 -2.71 9.30
C LEU A 76 -0.25 -2.34 7.99
N ALA A 77 -0.14 -1.08 7.57
CA ALA A 77 -0.51 -0.65 6.24
C ALA A 77 0.72 -0.12 5.49
N HIS A 78 1.11 -0.81 4.41
CA HIS A 78 2.25 -0.42 3.61
C HIS A 78 1.78 0.26 2.31
N CYS A 79 1.81 1.61 2.32
CA CYS A 79 1.38 2.48 1.22
C CYS A 79 2.56 3.11 0.47
N VAL A 80 3.80 2.68 0.74
CA VAL A 80 4.98 3.17 0.02
C VAL A 80 4.96 2.66 -1.41
N GLY A 81 5.28 3.54 -2.34
CA GLY A 81 5.40 3.17 -3.74
C GLY A 81 5.86 4.33 -4.62
N SER A 82 6.25 3.97 -5.81
CA SER A 82 6.55 4.87 -6.92
C SER A 82 5.99 4.27 -8.21
N THR A 83 6.04 5.03 -9.31
CA THR A 83 5.69 4.53 -10.63
C THR A 83 6.78 4.89 -11.63
N LEU A 84 6.93 4.04 -12.65
CA LEU A 84 7.75 4.30 -13.82
C LEU A 84 6.98 3.82 -15.05
N ILE A 85 6.68 4.74 -15.94
CA ILE A 85 6.00 4.46 -17.22
C ILE A 85 7.01 4.70 -18.33
N ALA A 86 7.61 3.63 -18.81
CA ALA A 86 8.59 3.67 -19.89
C ALA A 86 8.71 2.28 -20.56
N PRO A 87 8.90 2.21 -21.88
CA PRO A 87 9.18 0.93 -22.55
C PRO A 87 10.44 0.28 -21.96
N LEU A 88 10.42 -1.03 -21.77
CA LEU A 88 11.50 -1.76 -21.10
C LEU A 88 12.89 -1.49 -21.72
N HIS A 89 12.99 -1.48 -23.07
CA HIS A 89 14.24 -1.24 -23.78
C HIS A 89 14.81 0.19 -23.61
N ARG A 90 14.02 1.13 -23.07
CA ARG A 90 14.44 2.50 -22.72
C ARG A 90 14.57 2.71 -21.22
N THR A 91 14.27 1.71 -20.42
CA THR A 91 14.38 1.77 -18.95
C THR A 91 15.83 1.58 -18.55
N ARG A 92 16.44 2.59 -17.94
CA ARG A 92 17.80 2.48 -17.41
C ARG A 92 17.84 1.57 -16.20
N ALA A 93 18.94 0.85 -16.01
CA ALA A 93 19.11 -0.11 -14.92
C ALA A 93 18.92 0.53 -13.53
N GLU A 94 19.39 1.78 -13.35
CA GLU A 94 19.25 2.52 -12.09
C GLU A 94 17.77 2.83 -11.80
N ALA A 95 17.01 3.28 -12.81
CA ALA A 95 15.58 3.56 -12.66
C ALA A 95 14.78 2.28 -12.33
N TYR A 96 15.12 1.17 -12.98
CA TYR A 96 14.53 -0.13 -12.65
C TYR A 96 14.82 -0.54 -11.21
N ARG A 97 16.09 -0.47 -10.79
CA ARG A 97 16.52 -0.81 -9.42
C ARG A 97 15.82 0.07 -8.38
N ASP A 98 15.67 1.38 -8.66
CA ASP A 98 14.94 2.27 -7.77
C ASP A 98 13.46 1.90 -7.64
N VAL A 99 12.80 1.53 -8.74
CA VAL A 99 11.42 1.04 -8.71
C VAL A 99 11.30 -0.23 -7.86
N VAL A 100 12.21 -1.19 -8.00
CA VAL A 100 12.22 -2.42 -7.18
C VAL A 100 12.48 -2.07 -5.73
N ARG A 101 13.49 -1.26 -5.43
CA ARG A 101 13.84 -0.81 -4.08
C ARG A 101 12.67 -0.13 -3.38
N VAL A 102 12.00 0.80 -4.05
CA VAL A 102 10.90 1.57 -3.44
C VAL A 102 9.63 0.73 -3.28
N ASN A 103 9.31 -0.16 -4.22
CA ASN A 103 8.02 -0.87 -4.22
C ASN A 103 8.08 -2.27 -3.61
N LEU A 104 9.20 -2.99 -3.78
CA LEU A 104 9.33 -4.38 -3.33
C LEU A 104 10.19 -4.51 -2.08
N ASP A 105 11.44 -3.98 -2.11
CA ASP A 105 12.33 -4.13 -0.96
C ASP A 105 11.73 -3.48 0.29
N SER A 106 11.10 -2.30 0.15
CA SER A 106 10.42 -1.65 1.27
C SER A 106 9.30 -2.51 1.86
N ALA A 107 8.54 -3.23 1.03
CA ALA A 107 7.49 -4.14 1.50
C ALA A 107 8.09 -5.35 2.24
N VAL A 108 9.18 -5.92 1.72
CA VAL A 108 9.91 -7.04 2.35
C VAL A 108 10.44 -6.64 3.72
N PHE A 109 11.17 -5.53 3.80
CA PHE A 109 11.78 -5.07 5.06
C PHE A 109 10.75 -4.67 6.10
N MET A 110 9.67 -3.99 5.68
CA MET A 110 8.59 -3.63 6.60
C MET A 110 7.85 -4.85 7.13
N LEU A 111 7.56 -5.85 6.29
CA LEU A 111 6.94 -7.08 6.74
C LEU A 111 7.83 -7.83 7.72
N GLN A 112 9.13 -7.96 7.41
CA GLN A 112 10.10 -8.60 8.27
C GLN A 112 10.20 -7.93 9.65
N ALA A 113 10.34 -6.61 9.70
CA ALA A 113 10.44 -5.85 10.93
C ALA A 113 9.15 -5.94 11.76
N TRP A 114 7.98 -5.85 11.11
CA TRP A 114 6.69 -5.91 11.77
C TRP A 114 6.42 -7.29 12.39
N VAL A 115 6.64 -8.37 11.63
CA VAL A 115 6.46 -9.75 12.13
C VAL A 115 7.38 -10.03 13.33
N ALA A 116 8.65 -9.61 13.25
CA ALA A 116 9.60 -9.78 14.35
C ALA A 116 9.14 -9.03 15.63
N ALA A 117 8.57 -7.84 15.49
CA ALA A 117 8.12 -7.04 16.63
C ALA A 117 6.86 -7.58 17.31
N LEU A 118 6.03 -8.35 16.62
CA LEU A 118 4.83 -8.98 17.18
C LEU A 118 5.14 -10.14 18.13
N GLN A 119 6.31 -10.75 18.03
CA GLN A 119 6.74 -11.84 18.92
C GLN A 119 5.71 -12.98 19.06
N GLY A 120 5.03 -13.31 17.95
CA GLY A 120 3.99 -14.34 17.92
C GLY A 120 2.57 -13.85 18.22
N ALA A 121 2.38 -12.57 18.53
CA ALA A 121 1.03 -12.01 18.69
C ALA A 121 0.29 -11.94 17.34
N PRO A 122 -1.05 -12.09 17.33
CA PRO A 122 -1.84 -11.95 16.11
C PRO A 122 -1.84 -10.52 15.58
N GLY A 123 -2.11 -10.36 14.27
CA GLY A 123 -2.17 -9.07 13.64
C GLY A 123 -2.66 -9.11 12.20
N ALA A 124 -2.82 -7.95 11.58
CA ALA A 124 -3.22 -7.83 10.19
C ALA A 124 -2.32 -6.85 9.43
N ALA A 125 -1.91 -7.25 8.22
CA ALA A 125 -1.15 -6.41 7.31
C ALA A 125 -1.85 -6.27 5.96
N VAL A 126 -1.78 -5.05 5.38
CA VAL A 126 -2.25 -4.76 4.02
C VAL A 126 -1.18 -4.01 3.24
N PHE A 127 -0.93 -4.45 2.01
CA PHE A 127 0.06 -3.88 1.11
C PHE A 127 -0.60 -3.24 -0.12
N ALA A 128 -0.07 -2.12 -0.60
CA ALA A 128 -0.49 -1.52 -1.85
C ALA A 128 0.25 -2.19 -3.03
N SER A 129 -0.45 -3.07 -3.78
CA SER A 129 -0.06 -3.57 -5.09
C SER A 129 -0.53 -2.60 -6.20
N SER A 130 -0.88 -3.10 -7.36
CA SER A 130 -1.43 -2.36 -8.49
C SER A 130 -2.08 -3.32 -9.49
N VAL A 131 -3.07 -2.84 -10.24
CA VAL A 131 -3.66 -3.59 -11.38
C VAL A 131 -2.63 -4.01 -12.41
N VAL A 132 -1.52 -3.27 -12.58
CA VAL A 132 -0.45 -3.60 -13.53
C VAL A 132 0.31 -4.88 -13.17
N ALA A 133 0.18 -5.38 -11.94
CA ALA A 133 0.70 -6.68 -11.54
C ALA A 133 -0.20 -7.84 -12.02
N ARG A 134 -1.42 -7.57 -12.44
CA ARG A 134 -2.48 -8.54 -12.73
C ARG A 134 -2.91 -8.59 -14.18
N ILE A 135 -2.76 -7.48 -14.89
CA ILE A 135 -3.07 -7.37 -16.32
C ILE A 135 -1.94 -6.66 -17.04
N GLY A 136 -1.66 -7.04 -18.29
CA GLY A 136 -0.65 -6.39 -19.10
C GLY A 136 -1.06 -4.96 -19.47
N VAL A 137 -0.29 -3.99 -18.97
CA VAL A 137 -0.43 -2.57 -19.32
C VAL A 137 0.86 -2.11 -19.98
N ALA A 138 0.75 -1.54 -21.19
CA ALA A 138 1.92 -1.14 -21.97
C ALA A 138 2.82 -0.15 -21.21
N ASN A 139 4.13 -0.32 -21.34
CA ASN A 139 5.17 0.53 -20.73
C ASN A 139 5.21 0.50 -19.18
N HIS A 140 4.64 -0.54 -18.55
CA HIS A 140 4.62 -0.69 -17.09
C HIS A 140 5.46 -1.89 -16.60
N GLU A 141 6.36 -2.42 -17.42
CA GLU A 141 7.08 -3.69 -17.14
C GLU A 141 7.84 -3.64 -15.82
N ALA A 142 8.53 -2.53 -15.52
CA ALA A 142 9.31 -2.39 -14.29
C ALA A 142 8.44 -2.39 -13.03
N ILE A 143 7.37 -1.59 -13.04
CA ILE A 143 6.45 -1.51 -11.89
C ILE A 143 5.60 -2.79 -11.78
N ALA A 144 5.22 -3.41 -12.89
CA ALA A 144 4.50 -4.69 -12.90
C ALA A 144 5.34 -5.80 -12.26
N ALA A 145 6.63 -5.89 -12.57
CA ALA A 145 7.55 -6.84 -11.95
C ALA A 145 7.66 -6.61 -10.43
N ALA A 146 7.84 -5.36 -9.98
CA ALA A 146 7.94 -5.04 -8.55
C ALA A 146 6.64 -5.34 -7.79
N LYS A 147 5.48 -4.93 -8.32
CA LYS A 147 4.18 -5.16 -7.68
C LYS A 147 3.72 -6.63 -7.76
N GLY A 148 4.10 -7.34 -8.82
CA GLY A 148 3.96 -8.81 -8.89
C GLY A 148 4.75 -9.51 -7.77
N GLY A 149 5.95 -9.02 -7.47
CA GLY A 149 6.75 -9.45 -6.32
C GLY A 149 6.05 -9.22 -4.98
N VAL A 150 5.40 -8.05 -4.80
CA VAL A 150 4.59 -7.76 -3.59
C VAL A 150 3.43 -8.75 -3.44
N GLU A 151 2.72 -9.08 -4.52
CA GLU A 151 1.64 -10.06 -4.47
C GLU A 151 2.13 -11.47 -4.14
N ALA A 152 3.28 -11.85 -4.67
CA ALA A 152 3.92 -13.13 -4.34
C ALA A 152 4.38 -13.16 -2.87
N LEU A 153 4.98 -12.08 -2.37
CA LEU A 153 5.36 -11.91 -0.97
C LEU A 153 4.15 -12.08 -0.05
N VAL A 154 3.03 -11.42 -0.34
CA VAL A 154 1.78 -11.50 0.43
C VAL A 154 1.28 -12.94 0.53
N ARG A 155 1.22 -13.67 -0.57
CA ARG A 155 0.77 -15.08 -0.58
C ARG A 155 1.70 -15.99 0.23
N SER A 156 3.00 -15.86 0.03
CA SER A 156 3.99 -16.69 0.72
C SER A 156 4.02 -16.40 2.22
N ALA A 157 4.01 -15.13 2.60
CA ALA A 157 4.00 -14.72 4.00
C ALA A 157 2.69 -15.11 4.71
N ALA A 158 1.54 -14.99 4.04
CA ALA A 158 0.27 -15.47 4.57
C ALA A 158 0.34 -16.96 4.91
N ALA A 159 0.91 -17.79 4.02
CA ALA A 159 1.09 -19.23 4.27
C ALA A 159 2.02 -19.49 5.47
N THR A 160 3.13 -18.75 5.56
CA THR A 160 4.12 -18.92 6.64
C THR A 160 3.56 -18.54 8.02
N TYR A 161 2.82 -17.45 8.12
CA TYR A 161 2.45 -16.85 9.38
C TYR A 161 0.97 -17.04 9.79
N ALA A 162 0.15 -17.71 8.98
CA ALA A 162 -1.25 -17.99 9.33
C ALA A 162 -1.41 -18.73 10.67
N GLY A 163 -0.51 -19.68 10.95
CA GLY A 163 -0.50 -20.41 12.22
C GLY A 163 -0.25 -19.55 13.46
N GLN A 164 0.28 -18.36 13.28
CA GLN A 164 0.49 -17.36 14.35
C GLN A 164 -0.69 -16.37 14.45
N GLY A 165 -1.75 -16.56 13.68
CA GLY A 165 -2.90 -15.65 13.65
C GLY A 165 -2.63 -14.35 12.85
N LEU A 166 -1.62 -14.33 11.97
CA LEU A 166 -1.36 -13.19 11.11
C LEU A 166 -2.19 -13.28 9.82
N ARG A 167 -2.88 -12.21 9.48
CA ARG A 167 -3.55 -12.00 8.19
C ARG A 167 -2.74 -11.02 7.36
N ILE A 168 -2.35 -11.43 6.16
CA ILE A 168 -1.51 -10.63 5.27
C ILE A 168 -2.18 -10.58 3.91
N ASN A 169 -2.63 -9.39 3.48
CA ASN A 169 -3.36 -9.17 2.25
C ASN A 169 -2.79 -8.00 1.47
N ALA A 170 -3.26 -7.79 0.25
CA ALA A 170 -2.97 -6.61 -0.55
C ALA A 170 -4.23 -6.04 -1.19
N VAL A 171 -4.18 -4.76 -1.55
CA VAL A 171 -5.10 -4.16 -2.53
C VAL A 171 -4.34 -3.92 -3.83
N ALA A 172 -5.01 -4.06 -4.97
CA ALA A 172 -4.48 -3.74 -6.29
C ALA A 172 -5.29 -2.57 -6.89
N PRO A 173 -4.90 -1.32 -6.63
CA PRO A 173 -5.62 -0.17 -7.15
C PRO A 173 -5.43 0.00 -8.66
N GLY A 174 -6.48 0.47 -9.34
CA GLY A 174 -6.40 1.10 -10.65
C GLY A 174 -5.89 2.55 -10.56
N MET A 175 -6.14 3.35 -11.61
CA MET A 175 -5.81 4.77 -11.59
C MET A 175 -6.55 5.48 -10.46
N THR A 176 -5.80 6.00 -9.52
CA THR A 176 -6.31 6.64 -8.30
C THR A 176 -5.88 8.10 -8.28
N ASP A 177 -6.79 9.02 -7.96
CA ASP A 177 -6.48 10.45 -7.85
C ASP A 177 -5.68 10.71 -6.57
N THR A 178 -4.40 10.95 -6.73
CA THR A 178 -3.42 11.16 -5.66
C THR A 178 -2.34 12.13 -6.11
N PRO A 179 -1.52 12.68 -5.22
CA PRO A 179 -0.36 13.47 -5.62
C PRO A 179 0.59 12.75 -6.59
N MET A 180 0.70 11.42 -6.52
CA MET A 180 1.54 10.62 -7.44
C MET A 180 1.02 10.67 -8.88
N THR A 181 -0.28 10.65 -9.07
CA THR A 181 -0.95 10.60 -10.38
C THR A 181 -1.43 11.97 -10.87
N ALA A 182 -1.29 13.02 -10.05
CA ALA A 182 -1.78 14.37 -10.37
C ALA A 182 -1.26 14.89 -11.70
N GLY A 183 0.02 14.64 -12.05
CA GLY A 183 0.58 15.01 -13.34
C GLY A 183 -0.11 14.34 -14.54
N MET A 184 -0.50 13.07 -14.39
CA MET A 184 -1.20 12.29 -15.42
C MET A 184 -2.67 12.69 -15.55
N LEU A 185 -3.29 13.19 -14.48
CA LEU A 185 -4.71 13.53 -14.42
C LEU A 185 -4.96 15.04 -14.53
N LYS A 186 -3.90 15.84 -14.77
CA LYS A 186 -3.97 17.31 -14.78
C LYS A 186 -4.88 17.86 -15.87
N MET A 187 -4.83 17.27 -17.07
CA MET A 187 -5.63 17.72 -18.21
C MET A 187 -6.96 16.98 -18.24
N PRO A 188 -8.11 17.68 -18.44
CA PRO A 188 -9.43 17.03 -18.50
C PRO A 188 -9.50 15.87 -19.50
N ALA A 189 -8.92 16.03 -20.69
CA ALA A 189 -8.90 14.97 -21.71
C ALA A 189 -8.12 13.72 -21.26
N MET A 190 -7.01 13.89 -20.51
CA MET A 190 -6.24 12.77 -19.95
C MET A 190 -7.03 12.07 -18.85
N ARG A 191 -7.68 12.83 -17.96
CA ARG A 191 -8.55 12.30 -16.92
C ARG A 191 -9.72 11.51 -17.52
N GLU A 192 -10.36 12.06 -18.53
CA GLU A 192 -11.46 11.40 -19.23
C GLU A 192 -10.99 10.12 -19.95
N GLY A 193 -9.86 10.18 -20.64
CA GLY A 193 -9.25 9.01 -21.27
C GLY A 193 -8.90 7.90 -20.27
N ALA A 194 -8.40 8.26 -19.09
CA ALA A 194 -8.17 7.31 -17.99
C ALA A 194 -9.50 6.73 -17.50
N ALA A 195 -10.51 7.57 -17.24
CA ALA A 195 -11.81 7.17 -16.71
C ALA A 195 -12.56 6.19 -17.63
N ARG A 196 -12.44 6.33 -18.94
CA ARG A 196 -13.08 5.44 -19.92
C ARG A 196 -12.53 4.01 -19.93
N GLN A 197 -11.36 3.77 -19.36
CA GLN A 197 -10.78 2.43 -19.28
C GLN A 197 -11.46 1.57 -18.23
N TYR A 198 -12.17 2.16 -17.28
CA TYR A 198 -12.80 1.46 -16.16
C TYR A 198 -14.28 1.18 -16.44
N PRO A 199 -14.74 -0.08 -16.36
CA PRO A 199 -16.14 -0.45 -16.58
C PRO A 199 -17.15 0.35 -15.75
N LEU A 200 -16.83 0.68 -14.49
CA LEU A 200 -17.68 1.53 -13.65
C LEU A 200 -17.55 3.01 -13.96
N GLY A 201 -16.65 3.37 -14.88
CA GLY A 201 -16.33 4.76 -15.19
C GLY A 201 -15.56 5.49 -14.09
N GLY A 202 -15.04 6.67 -14.46
CA GLY A 202 -14.34 7.53 -13.49
C GLY A 202 -12.92 7.09 -13.15
N VAL A 203 -12.29 7.92 -12.32
CA VAL A 203 -11.01 7.67 -11.69
C VAL A 203 -11.29 7.55 -10.20
N GLN A 204 -10.82 6.50 -9.57
CA GLN A 204 -11.11 6.27 -8.15
C GLN A 204 -10.38 7.27 -7.24
N THR A 205 -10.92 7.50 -6.06
CA THR A 205 -10.32 8.37 -5.06
C THR A 205 -9.40 7.59 -4.12
N ALA A 206 -8.53 8.31 -3.41
CA ALA A 206 -7.68 7.72 -2.39
C ALA A 206 -8.51 7.10 -1.25
N GLU A 207 -9.65 7.70 -0.93
CA GLU A 207 -10.59 7.24 0.11
C GLU A 207 -11.18 5.86 -0.23
N GLN A 208 -11.59 5.63 -1.48
CA GLN A 208 -12.13 4.33 -1.92
C GLN A 208 -11.10 3.20 -1.79
N VAL A 209 -9.83 3.49 -2.09
CA VAL A 209 -8.75 2.51 -1.88
C VAL A 209 -8.50 2.29 -0.39
N ALA A 210 -8.49 3.37 0.39
CA ALA A 210 -8.27 3.32 1.84
C ALA A 210 -9.39 2.53 2.56
N GLU A 211 -10.65 2.64 2.14
CA GLU A 211 -11.77 1.86 2.67
C GLU A 211 -11.54 0.35 2.50
N ALA A 212 -11.10 -0.09 1.33
CA ALA A 212 -10.76 -1.49 1.09
C ALA A 212 -9.58 -1.96 1.98
N MET A 213 -8.56 -1.10 2.18
CA MET A 213 -7.44 -1.40 3.06
C MET A 213 -7.88 -1.47 4.52
N ALA A 214 -8.68 -0.53 5.00
CA ALA A 214 -9.21 -0.51 6.36
C ALA A 214 -10.08 -1.76 6.63
N TRP A 215 -10.94 -2.14 5.69
CA TRP A 215 -11.74 -3.36 5.80
C TRP A 215 -10.87 -4.62 5.89
N LEU A 216 -9.82 -4.74 5.07
CA LEU A 216 -8.89 -5.88 5.13
C LEU A 216 -8.10 -5.95 6.46
N LEU A 217 -7.86 -4.82 7.11
CA LEU A 217 -7.23 -4.77 8.43
C LEU A 217 -8.20 -5.12 9.56
N GLY A 218 -9.50 -4.85 9.40
CA GLY A 218 -10.52 -5.02 10.41
C GLY A 218 -11.07 -6.45 10.54
N ASP A 219 -11.99 -6.61 11.48
CA ASP A 219 -12.61 -7.90 11.82
C ASP A 219 -13.52 -8.44 10.71
N GLY A 220 -14.08 -7.57 9.86
CA GLY A 220 -14.87 -7.99 8.70
C GLY A 220 -14.11 -8.88 7.72
N ALA A 221 -12.76 -8.84 7.75
CA ALA A 221 -11.88 -9.67 6.95
C ALA A 221 -11.20 -10.79 7.76
N ALA A 222 -11.72 -11.21 8.92
CA ALA A 222 -11.11 -12.17 9.83
C ALA A 222 -10.76 -13.52 9.20
N ARG A 223 -11.44 -13.91 8.11
CA ARG A 223 -11.18 -15.16 7.38
C ARG A 223 -10.42 -14.96 6.06
N LEU A 224 -9.86 -13.77 5.82
CA LEU A 224 -9.13 -13.43 4.61
C LEU A 224 -7.62 -13.26 4.90
N THR A 225 -6.81 -14.08 4.26
CA THR A 225 -5.35 -13.95 4.23
C THR A 225 -4.83 -14.42 2.87
N GLY A 226 -3.69 -13.90 2.42
CA GLY A 226 -3.10 -14.19 1.12
C GLY A 226 -3.87 -13.61 -0.08
N GLN A 227 -4.86 -12.76 0.15
CA GLN A 227 -5.71 -12.22 -0.90
C GLN A 227 -5.14 -10.92 -1.48
N VAL A 228 -5.40 -10.72 -2.76
CA VAL A 228 -5.15 -9.45 -3.45
C VAL A 228 -6.49 -8.94 -3.99
N LEU A 229 -7.03 -7.93 -3.35
CA LEU A 229 -8.30 -7.33 -3.70
C LEU A 229 -8.09 -6.23 -4.76
N ALA A 230 -8.62 -6.44 -5.96
CA ALA A 230 -8.63 -5.39 -6.97
C ALA A 230 -9.63 -4.28 -6.57
N VAL A 231 -9.15 -3.04 -6.55
CA VAL A 231 -9.96 -1.83 -6.37
C VAL A 231 -9.77 -1.01 -7.64
N ASP A 232 -10.53 -1.32 -8.68
CA ASP A 232 -10.21 -0.92 -10.05
C ASP A 232 -11.42 -0.68 -10.96
N GLY A 233 -12.61 -0.57 -10.39
CA GLY A 233 -13.83 -0.37 -11.18
C GLY A 233 -14.09 -1.45 -12.25
N GLY A 234 -13.53 -2.65 -12.07
CA GLY A 234 -13.68 -3.77 -12.99
C GLY A 234 -12.62 -3.86 -14.11
N PHE A 235 -11.61 -3.00 -14.10
CA PHE A 235 -10.58 -2.91 -15.14
C PHE A 235 -9.89 -4.24 -15.44
N THR A 236 -9.58 -5.05 -14.40
CA THR A 236 -8.86 -6.32 -14.57
C THR A 236 -9.76 -7.53 -14.82
N THR A 237 -11.07 -7.43 -14.56
CA THR A 237 -11.96 -8.62 -14.51
C THR A 237 -13.20 -8.53 -15.37
N VAL A 238 -13.63 -7.33 -15.74
CA VAL A 238 -14.90 -7.13 -16.47
C VAL A 238 -14.64 -6.53 -17.85
N ARG A 239 -15.28 -7.10 -18.87
CA ARG A 239 -15.26 -6.55 -20.22
C ARG A 239 -16.69 -6.24 -20.67
N PRO A 240 -17.16 -4.99 -20.54
CA PRO A 240 -18.47 -4.59 -21.05
C PRO A 240 -18.56 -4.79 -22.55
N LEU A 241 -19.74 -5.13 -23.05
CA LEU A 241 -20.01 -5.10 -24.47
C LEU A 241 -20.04 -3.65 -24.94
N VAL A 242 -19.32 -3.39 -26.02
CA VAL A 242 -19.41 -2.08 -26.72
C VAL A 242 -20.76 -2.03 -27.41
N LYS A 243 -21.55 -1.01 -27.09
CA LYS A 243 -22.82 -0.70 -27.79
C LYS A 243 -22.53 0.15 -29.00
#